data_a2ce9669d321af4c0207279e0a04217f
#
_entry.id   a2ce9669d321af4c0207279e0a04217f
#
_cell.length_a   1.000
_cell.length_b   1.000
_cell.length_c   1.000
_cell.angle_alpha   90.00
_cell.angle_beta   90.00
_cell.angle_gamma   90.00
#
_symmetry.space_group_name_H-M   'P 1'
#
loop_
_entity.id
_entity.type
_entity.pdbx_description
1 polymer ?
#
loop_
_entity_poly.entity_id
_entity_poly.type
_entity_poly.pdbx_seq_one_letter_code
_entity_poly.pdbx_strand_id
1 'polypeptide(L)'
;DEADMTSLKDDLKNYVDTLENDIKGRKLFYIKEVCDKELYKDSNDEVLMKVLDDFYKTLDKLREEGFIIEEISIDKNLLEAIYPSYMSISCAEATSNNANLTGIQFGPRPEGVDSYQELMMKARTEGFSELIKRRFILGSFILQKENQEKLFLNACRVRRLIVDKINDLFKTYDGMILPASGGIAPKFSDDSEKLSDRYLIL
;
A
#
# COMPACT_ATOMS: atom_id res chain seq x y z
N ASP A 1 -4.04 18.95 14.59
CA ASP A 1 -5.29 19.11 15.29
C ASP A 1 -5.22 18.38 16.63
N GLU A 2 -5.39 19.10 17.75
CA GLU A 2 -5.30 18.50 19.10
C GLU A 2 -6.49 17.57 19.42
N ALA A 3 -7.61 17.73 18.73
CA ALA A 3 -8.79 16.89 18.89
C ALA A 3 -8.70 15.59 18.07
N ASP A 4 -7.79 15.49 17.11
CA ASP A 4 -7.57 14.32 16.29
C ASP A 4 -6.40 13.49 16.85
N MET A 5 -6.71 12.34 17.43
CA MET A 5 -5.71 11.42 17.99
C MET A 5 -4.78 10.81 16.93
N THR A 6 -5.09 10.92 15.64
CA THR A 6 -4.25 10.46 14.54
C THR A 6 -3.26 11.53 14.06
N SER A 7 -3.45 12.79 14.46
CA SER A 7 -2.52 13.88 14.15
C SER A 7 -1.18 13.68 14.86
N LEU A 8 -0.10 13.73 14.08
CA LEU A 8 1.25 13.74 14.65
C LEU A 8 1.52 15.06 15.34
N LYS A 9 2.07 15.00 16.56
CA LYS A 9 2.63 16.17 17.25
C LYS A 9 4.08 16.32 16.77
N ASP A 10 4.24 16.97 15.64
CA ASP A 10 5.55 17.29 15.10
C ASP A 10 5.67 18.82 14.91
N ASP A 11 6.89 19.33 14.99
CA ASP A 11 7.14 20.74 14.71
C ASP A 11 6.83 21.04 13.25
N LEU A 12 6.02 22.06 13.01
CA LEU A 12 5.70 22.52 11.67
C LEU A 12 6.97 23.04 10.99
N LYS A 13 7.46 22.29 10.02
CA LYS A 13 8.57 22.72 9.17
C LYS A 13 8.04 23.66 8.11
N ASN A 14 8.70 24.79 7.93
CA ASN A 14 8.43 25.66 6.78
C ASN A 14 9.08 25.06 5.53
N TYR A 15 8.31 24.26 4.79
CA TYR A 15 8.82 23.61 3.57
C TYR A 15 9.22 24.61 2.49
N VAL A 16 8.64 25.82 2.48
CA VAL A 16 8.96 26.86 1.50
C VAL A 16 10.40 27.32 1.65
N ASP A 17 10.91 27.43 2.88
CA ASP A 17 12.28 27.88 3.15
C ASP A 17 13.35 26.88 2.65
N THR A 18 12.95 25.66 2.32
CA THR A 18 13.85 24.60 1.86
C THR A 18 13.78 24.32 0.36
N LEU A 19 12.88 24.98 -0.39
CA LEU A 19 12.69 24.74 -1.81
C LEU A 19 13.93 25.05 -2.67
N GLU A 20 14.71 26.05 -2.26
CA GLU A 20 15.92 26.48 -2.96
C GLU A 20 17.21 25.81 -2.44
N ASN A 21 17.08 24.82 -1.56
CA ASN A 21 18.25 24.09 -1.06
C ASN A 21 18.92 23.31 -2.18
N ASP A 22 20.27 23.29 -2.17
CA ASP A 22 21.04 22.50 -3.14
C ASP A 22 20.77 21.01 -2.96
N ILE A 23 20.44 20.36 -4.07
CA ILE A 23 20.15 18.93 -4.14
C ILE A 23 21.36 18.11 -4.58
N LYS A 24 22.44 18.75 -5.02
CA LYS A 24 23.65 18.08 -5.51
C LYS A 24 24.30 17.24 -4.43
N GLY A 25 24.68 16.02 -4.82
CA GLY A 25 25.29 15.07 -3.90
C GLY A 25 24.31 14.34 -2.99
N ARG A 26 23.01 14.66 -3.03
CA ARG A 26 21.99 13.84 -2.34
C ARG A 26 22.02 12.43 -2.87
N LYS A 27 21.91 11.47 -1.95
CA LYS A 27 21.97 10.04 -2.25
C LYS A 27 20.59 9.44 -2.32
N LEU A 28 20.26 8.88 -3.48
CA LEU A 28 19.03 8.12 -3.69
C LEU A 28 19.36 6.65 -3.92
N PHE A 29 18.43 5.78 -3.61
CA PHE A 29 18.52 4.37 -4.00
C PHE A 29 17.24 3.89 -4.66
N TYR A 30 17.36 2.85 -5.46
CA TYR A 30 16.22 2.08 -5.96
C TYR A 30 16.42 0.58 -5.72
N ILE A 31 15.31 -0.15 -5.67
CA ILE A 31 15.33 -1.59 -5.39
C ILE A 31 15.46 -2.33 -6.71
N LYS A 32 16.55 -3.08 -6.87
CA LYS A 32 16.85 -3.86 -8.07
C LYS A 32 15.70 -4.77 -8.47
N GLU A 33 15.23 -5.59 -7.56
CA GLU A 33 14.21 -6.62 -7.79
C GLU A 33 12.86 -6.04 -8.22
N VAL A 34 12.61 -4.75 -7.97
CA VAL A 34 11.42 -4.04 -8.43
C VAL A 34 11.60 -3.43 -9.82
N CYS A 35 12.83 -3.02 -10.15
CA CYS A 35 13.11 -2.21 -11.34
C CYS A 35 13.84 -2.97 -12.47
N ASP A 36 14.34 -4.19 -12.20
CA ASP A 36 15.11 -4.96 -13.19
C ASP A 36 14.21 -5.51 -14.30
N LYS A 37 14.39 -4.97 -15.51
CA LYS A 37 13.64 -5.39 -16.71
C LYS A 37 13.78 -6.87 -17.03
N GLU A 38 14.93 -7.47 -16.71
CA GLU A 38 15.19 -8.89 -16.99
C GLU A 38 14.22 -9.81 -16.22
N LEU A 39 13.75 -9.35 -15.05
CA LEU A 39 12.77 -10.10 -14.27
C LEU A 39 11.38 -10.14 -14.92
N TYR A 40 11.09 -9.18 -15.79
CA TYR A 40 9.76 -8.99 -16.40
C TYR A 40 9.71 -9.26 -17.91
N LYS A 41 10.83 -9.62 -18.54
CA LYS A 41 10.90 -9.81 -19.99
C LYS A 41 9.94 -10.87 -20.54
N ASP A 42 9.65 -11.89 -19.73
CA ASP A 42 8.75 -12.99 -20.11
C ASP A 42 7.27 -12.69 -19.81
N SER A 43 6.98 -11.54 -19.18
CA SER A 43 5.60 -11.16 -18.80
C SER A 43 4.74 -10.75 -19.99
N ASN A 44 5.34 -10.45 -21.15
CA ASN A 44 4.70 -9.84 -22.33
C ASN A 44 3.92 -8.54 -22.00
N ASP A 45 4.25 -7.86 -20.89
CA ASP A 45 3.63 -6.60 -20.48
C ASP A 45 4.41 -5.42 -21.05
N GLU A 46 4.03 -5.00 -22.28
CA GLU A 46 4.66 -3.86 -22.96
C GLU A 46 4.50 -2.54 -22.18
N VAL A 47 3.42 -2.41 -21.39
CA VAL A 47 3.15 -1.19 -20.61
C VAL A 47 4.12 -1.11 -19.44
N LEU A 48 4.33 -2.20 -18.72
CA LEU A 48 5.31 -2.29 -17.64
C LEU A 48 6.73 -2.03 -18.17
N MET A 49 7.09 -2.65 -19.31
CA MET A 49 8.41 -2.43 -19.92
C MET A 49 8.64 -0.96 -20.27
N LYS A 50 7.62 -0.27 -20.79
CA LYS A 50 7.70 1.17 -21.05
C LYS A 50 7.83 2.01 -19.78
N VAL A 51 7.09 1.66 -18.72
CA VAL A 51 7.22 2.33 -17.42
C VAL A 51 8.65 2.21 -16.89
N LEU A 52 9.25 1.03 -16.99
CA LEU A 52 10.63 0.80 -16.57
C LEU A 52 11.64 1.56 -17.46
N ASP A 53 11.40 1.64 -18.79
CA ASP A 53 12.23 2.46 -19.68
C ASP A 53 12.21 3.93 -19.28
N ASP A 54 11.04 4.48 -18.99
CA ASP A 54 10.90 5.87 -18.61
C ASP A 54 11.43 6.12 -17.18
N PHE A 55 11.37 5.13 -16.31
CA PHE A 55 12.02 5.17 -15.00
C PHE A 55 13.54 5.31 -15.13
N TYR A 56 14.21 4.48 -15.94
CA TYR A 56 15.66 4.57 -16.14
C TYR A 56 16.08 5.90 -16.78
N LYS A 57 15.32 6.41 -17.76
CA LYS A 57 15.56 7.77 -18.31
C LYS A 57 15.43 8.85 -17.23
N THR A 58 14.52 8.65 -16.25
CA THR A 58 14.37 9.58 -15.14
C THR A 58 15.56 9.51 -14.20
N LEU A 59 16.09 8.30 -13.93
CA LEU A 59 17.32 8.15 -13.15
C LEU A 59 18.51 8.88 -13.82
N ASP A 60 18.64 8.79 -15.15
CA ASP A 60 19.72 9.46 -15.88
C ASP A 60 19.60 10.99 -15.78
N LYS A 61 18.40 11.55 -15.93
CA LYS A 61 18.16 12.99 -15.71
C LYS A 61 18.52 13.43 -14.30
N LEU A 62 18.14 12.64 -13.28
CA LEU A 62 18.48 12.96 -11.90
C LEU A 62 20.00 12.92 -11.64
N ARG A 63 20.72 12.01 -12.29
CA ARG A 63 22.19 11.97 -12.24
C ARG A 63 22.80 13.22 -12.87
N GLU A 64 22.24 13.68 -13.99
CA GLU A 64 22.67 14.94 -14.66
C GLU A 64 22.44 16.16 -13.76
N GLU A 65 21.36 16.16 -12.94
CA GLU A 65 21.10 17.20 -11.94
C GLU A 65 21.99 17.09 -10.68
N GLY A 66 22.82 16.05 -10.59
CA GLY A 66 23.82 15.90 -9.54
C GLY A 66 23.43 14.98 -8.38
N PHE A 67 22.35 14.18 -8.49
CA PHE A 67 22.05 13.11 -7.54
C PHE A 67 23.01 11.94 -7.69
N ILE A 68 23.37 11.33 -6.57
CA ILE A 68 24.06 10.04 -6.52
C ILE A 68 23.00 8.96 -6.36
N ILE A 69 22.86 8.07 -7.35
CA ILE A 69 21.82 7.04 -7.37
C ILE A 69 22.43 5.66 -7.39
N GLU A 70 22.10 4.86 -6.38
CA GLU A 70 22.63 3.51 -6.20
C GLU A 70 21.51 2.45 -6.32
N GLU A 71 21.88 1.32 -6.92
CA GLU A 71 21.03 0.14 -6.99
C GLU A 71 21.22 -0.71 -5.73
N ILE A 72 20.13 -1.05 -5.04
CA ILE A 72 20.16 -1.85 -3.82
C ILE A 72 19.35 -3.13 -4.03
N SER A 73 19.92 -4.25 -3.67
CA SER A 73 19.23 -5.54 -3.67
C SER A 73 18.59 -5.82 -2.31
N ILE A 74 17.34 -6.27 -2.32
CA ILE A 74 16.60 -6.72 -1.13
C ILE A 74 16.18 -8.17 -1.36
N ASP A 75 16.15 -8.96 -0.28
CA ASP A 75 15.71 -10.36 -0.35
C ASP A 75 14.34 -10.46 -1.03
N LYS A 76 14.29 -11.21 -2.11
CA LYS A 76 13.08 -11.42 -2.92
C LYS A 76 11.92 -11.96 -2.09
N ASN A 77 12.18 -12.89 -1.16
CA ASN A 77 11.12 -13.44 -0.31
C ASN A 77 10.51 -12.35 0.59
N LEU A 78 11.33 -11.38 1.03
CA LEU A 78 10.85 -10.27 1.83
C LEU A 78 9.95 -9.33 1.01
N LEU A 79 10.32 -9.07 -0.25
CA LEU A 79 9.51 -8.26 -1.17
C LEU A 79 8.20 -8.97 -1.53
N GLU A 80 8.25 -10.25 -1.87
CA GLU A 80 7.06 -11.06 -2.17
C GLU A 80 6.10 -11.17 -0.98
N ALA A 81 6.61 -11.06 0.25
CA ALA A 81 5.80 -11.08 1.47
C ALA A 81 5.06 -9.76 1.76
N ILE A 82 5.35 -8.67 1.03
CA ILE A 82 4.72 -7.35 1.26
C ILE A 82 3.21 -7.45 1.06
N TYR A 83 2.77 -7.93 -0.10
CA TYR A 83 1.36 -7.97 -0.44
C TYR A 83 0.53 -8.90 0.48
N PRO A 84 0.91 -10.17 0.72
CA PRO A 84 0.20 -11.03 1.66
C PRO A 84 0.14 -10.46 3.07
N SER A 85 1.23 -9.83 3.54
CA SER A 85 1.25 -9.17 4.85
C SER A 85 0.30 -7.98 4.91
N TYR A 86 0.31 -7.12 3.88
CA TYR A 86 -0.64 -6.02 3.75
C TYR A 86 -2.08 -6.51 3.78
N MET A 87 -2.41 -7.52 2.96
CA MET A 87 -3.77 -8.07 2.90
C MET A 87 -4.22 -8.63 4.26
N SER A 88 -3.33 -9.36 4.94
CA SER A 88 -3.64 -9.93 6.26
C SER A 88 -3.92 -8.84 7.30
N ILE A 89 -3.07 -7.82 7.37
CA ILE A 89 -3.21 -6.73 8.33
C ILE A 89 -4.41 -5.85 7.99
N SER A 90 -4.51 -5.40 6.75
CA SER A 90 -5.54 -4.44 6.33
C SER A 90 -6.95 -5.04 6.41
N CYS A 91 -7.14 -6.30 6.05
CA CYS A 91 -8.44 -6.95 6.16
C CYS A 91 -8.85 -7.18 7.63
N ALA A 92 -7.90 -7.57 8.48
CA ALA A 92 -8.14 -7.73 9.91
C ALA A 92 -8.51 -6.40 10.58
N GLU A 93 -7.73 -5.34 10.33
CA GLU A 93 -8.00 -3.99 10.85
C GLU A 93 -9.30 -3.41 10.29
N ALA A 94 -9.58 -3.54 8.99
CA ALA A 94 -10.82 -3.09 8.39
C ALA A 94 -12.04 -3.76 9.02
N THR A 95 -11.97 -5.07 9.27
CA THR A 95 -13.05 -5.83 9.93
C THR A 95 -13.31 -5.30 11.34
N SER A 96 -12.26 -5.08 12.12
CA SER A 96 -12.36 -4.56 13.48
C SER A 96 -12.86 -3.11 13.50
N ASN A 97 -12.25 -2.24 12.71
CA ASN A 97 -12.54 -0.81 12.69
C ASN A 97 -13.96 -0.48 12.19
N ASN A 98 -14.48 -1.28 11.27
CA ASN A 98 -15.84 -1.08 10.73
C ASN A 98 -16.90 -1.93 11.44
N ALA A 99 -16.59 -2.57 12.55
CA ALA A 99 -17.55 -3.37 13.31
C ALA A 99 -18.69 -2.52 13.91
N ASN A 100 -18.43 -1.23 14.15
CA ASN A 100 -19.41 -0.27 14.71
C ASN A 100 -20.42 0.26 13.67
N LEU A 101 -20.17 0.07 12.36
CA LEU A 101 -21.06 0.53 11.29
C LEU A 101 -22.25 -0.45 11.15
N THR A 102 -23.16 -0.39 12.08
CA THR A 102 -24.28 -1.33 12.24
C THR A 102 -25.63 -0.74 11.87
N GLY A 103 -25.71 0.57 11.56
CA GLY A 103 -26.96 1.28 11.35
C GLY A 103 -27.70 1.66 12.66
N ILE A 104 -27.16 1.32 13.83
CA ILE A 104 -27.75 1.70 15.13
C ILE A 104 -27.28 3.10 15.53
N GLN A 105 -25.97 3.26 15.79
CA GLN A 105 -25.36 4.55 16.13
C GLN A 105 -24.58 5.15 14.95
N PHE A 106 -23.98 4.30 14.14
CA PHE A 106 -23.13 4.69 13.01
C PHE A 106 -23.54 3.94 11.75
N GLY A 107 -23.35 4.60 10.61
CA GLY A 107 -23.72 4.10 9.30
C GLY A 107 -25.17 4.40 8.90
N PRO A 108 -25.55 4.12 7.64
CA PRO A 108 -26.92 4.27 7.17
C PRO A 108 -27.88 3.39 7.97
N ARG A 109 -29.02 3.96 8.35
CA ARG A 109 -30.09 3.23 9.06
C ARG A 109 -31.16 2.79 8.09
N PRO A 110 -31.27 1.51 7.72
CA PRO A 110 -32.33 0.99 6.88
C PRO A 110 -33.71 1.15 7.51
N GLU A 111 -34.71 1.43 6.68
CA GLU A 111 -36.12 1.51 7.09
C GLU A 111 -36.83 0.17 6.88
N GLY A 112 -38.00 -0.01 7.52
CA GLY A 112 -38.84 -1.19 7.34
C GLY A 112 -38.22 -2.47 7.88
N VAL A 113 -37.62 -2.40 9.07
CA VAL A 113 -37.02 -3.54 9.79
C VAL A 113 -37.69 -3.66 11.16
N ASP A 114 -37.93 -4.89 11.58
CA ASP A 114 -38.70 -5.18 12.82
C ASP A 114 -37.80 -5.52 14.01
N SER A 115 -36.50 -5.73 13.80
CA SER A 115 -35.57 -6.08 14.85
C SER A 115 -34.19 -5.44 14.68
N TYR A 116 -33.43 -5.30 15.79
CA TYR A 116 -32.04 -4.84 15.73
C TYR A 116 -31.12 -5.76 14.92
N GLN A 117 -31.38 -7.06 14.97
CA GLN A 117 -30.59 -8.03 14.21
C GLN A 117 -30.80 -7.83 12.70
N GLU A 118 -32.04 -7.66 12.27
CA GLU A 118 -32.38 -7.37 10.88
C GLU A 118 -31.83 -6.01 10.44
N LEU A 119 -31.94 -4.98 11.29
CA LEU A 119 -31.34 -3.67 11.05
C LEU A 119 -29.84 -3.78 10.75
N MET A 120 -29.08 -4.43 11.63
CA MET A 120 -27.64 -4.59 11.48
C MET A 120 -27.30 -5.39 10.23
N MET A 121 -28.01 -6.48 9.97
CA MET A 121 -27.79 -7.31 8.80
C MET A 121 -28.04 -6.54 7.51
N LYS A 122 -29.16 -5.83 7.42
CA LYS A 122 -29.53 -5.03 6.25
C LYS A 122 -28.57 -3.84 6.05
N ALA A 123 -28.24 -3.11 7.11
CA ALA A 123 -27.30 -2.00 7.05
C ALA A 123 -25.93 -2.44 6.50
N ARG A 124 -25.42 -3.58 6.91
CA ARG A 124 -24.11 -4.09 6.45
C ARG A 124 -24.18 -4.72 5.06
N THR A 125 -25.29 -5.37 4.72
CA THR A 125 -25.48 -6.02 3.41
C THR A 125 -25.62 -4.97 2.30
N GLU A 126 -26.39 -3.92 2.54
CA GLU A 126 -26.67 -2.87 1.56
C GLU A 126 -25.62 -1.75 1.60
N GLY A 127 -25.04 -1.46 2.78
CA GLY A 127 -24.12 -0.35 2.98
C GLY A 127 -22.69 -0.60 2.52
N PHE A 128 -22.28 -1.85 2.32
CA PHE A 128 -20.93 -2.19 1.85
C PHE A 128 -20.93 -2.84 0.47
N SER A 129 -19.97 -2.44 -0.36
CA SER A 129 -19.74 -3.08 -1.65
C SER A 129 -19.28 -4.53 -1.49
N GLU A 130 -19.44 -5.34 -2.54
CA GLU A 130 -19.00 -6.74 -2.56
C GLU A 130 -17.50 -6.89 -2.24
N LEU A 131 -16.67 -5.99 -2.76
CA LEU A 131 -15.23 -5.99 -2.49
C LEU A 131 -14.93 -5.82 -0.99
N ILE A 132 -15.61 -4.88 -0.33
CA ILE A 132 -15.43 -4.65 1.11
C ILE A 132 -15.96 -5.82 1.93
N LYS A 133 -17.10 -6.41 1.55
CA LYS A 133 -17.63 -7.61 2.22
C LYS A 133 -16.66 -8.80 2.13
N ARG A 134 -16.03 -9.02 0.96
CA ARG A 134 -14.98 -10.03 0.82
C ARG A 134 -13.81 -9.79 1.77
N ARG A 135 -13.36 -8.53 1.94
CA ARG A 135 -12.31 -8.17 2.89
C ARG A 135 -12.71 -8.45 4.34
N PHE A 136 -13.96 -8.20 4.71
CA PHE A 136 -14.46 -8.52 6.05
C PHE A 136 -14.53 -10.02 6.31
N ILE A 137 -14.88 -10.83 5.32
CA ILE A 137 -14.86 -12.30 5.43
C ILE A 137 -13.43 -12.77 5.69
N LEU A 138 -12.46 -12.30 4.88
CA LEU A 138 -11.05 -12.64 5.06
C LEU A 138 -10.53 -12.15 6.41
N GLY A 139 -10.84 -10.92 6.80
CA GLY A 139 -10.41 -10.36 8.08
C GLY A 139 -11.00 -11.11 9.28
N SER A 140 -12.27 -11.51 9.18
CA SER A 140 -12.92 -12.33 10.22
C SER A 140 -12.24 -13.70 10.36
N PHE A 141 -11.86 -14.34 9.26
CA PHE A 141 -11.09 -15.59 9.27
C PHE A 141 -9.71 -15.40 9.91
N ILE A 142 -9.01 -14.32 9.55
CA ILE A 142 -7.67 -14.02 10.08
C ILE A 142 -7.72 -13.76 11.59
N LEU A 143 -8.78 -13.11 12.08
CA LEU A 143 -8.94 -12.76 13.50
C LEU A 143 -9.45 -13.92 14.38
N GLN A 144 -9.79 -15.07 13.81
CA GLN A 144 -10.11 -16.26 14.60
C GLN A 144 -8.91 -16.66 15.46
N LYS A 145 -9.20 -17.10 16.70
CA LYS A 145 -8.17 -17.41 17.70
C LYS A 145 -7.07 -18.36 17.18
N GLU A 146 -7.46 -19.37 16.43
CA GLU A 146 -6.55 -20.35 15.84
C GLU A 146 -5.69 -19.81 14.67
N ASN A 147 -6.14 -18.74 14.03
CA ASN A 147 -5.49 -18.14 12.86
C ASN A 147 -4.69 -16.88 13.20
N GLN A 148 -5.05 -16.17 14.27
CA GLN A 148 -4.52 -14.85 14.61
C GLN A 148 -2.98 -14.85 14.73
N GLU A 149 -2.42 -15.83 15.43
CA GLU A 149 -0.96 -15.94 15.57
C GLU A 149 -0.27 -16.20 14.23
N LYS A 150 -0.82 -17.13 13.45
CA LYS A 150 -0.20 -17.57 12.19
C LYS A 150 -0.31 -16.55 11.07
N LEU A 151 -1.41 -15.80 11.01
CA LEU A 151 -1.69 -14.88 9.92
C LEU A 151 -1.43 -13.43 10.34
N PHE A 152 -2.19 -12.89 11.31
CA PHE A 152 -2.10 -11.47 11.67
C PHE A 152 -0.76 -11.12 12.32
N LEU A 153 -0.37 -11.83 13.39
CA LEU A 153 0.84 -11.50 14.13
C LEU A 153 2.11 -11.78 13.29
N ASN A 154 2.12 -12.85 12.50
CA ASN A 154 3.25 -13.09 11.60
C ASN A 154 3.33 -12.03 10.48
N ALA A 155 2.21 -11.57 9.94
CA ALA A 155 2.20 -10.45 8.99
C ALA A 155 2.76 -9.16 9.63
N CYS A 156 2.42 -8.88 10.88
CA CYS A 156 3.00 -7.76 11.62
C CYS A 156 4.53 -7.91 11.82
N ARG A 157 5.02 -9.12 12.10
CA ARG A 157 6.46 -9.40 12.21
C ARG A 157 7.18 -9.19 10.88
N VAL A 158 6.61 -9.69 9.78
CA VAL A 158 7.16 -9.47 8.43
C VAL A 158 7.18 -7.99 8.09
N ARG A 159 6.09 -7.26 8.33
CA ARG A 159 6.06 -5.80 8.18
C ARG A 159 7.19 -5.13 8.96
N ARG A 160 7.46 -5.57 10.18
CA ARG A 160 8.55 -5.02 10.99
C ARG A 160 9.92 -5.25 10.37
N LEU A 161 10.19 -6.46 9.84
CA LEU A 161 11.44 -6.76 9.14
C LEU A 161 11.64 -5.86 7.91
N ILE A 162 10.56 -5.61 7.13
CA ILE A 162 10.61 -4.70 5.98
C ILE A 162 10.93 -3.29 6.43
N VAL A 163 10.23 -2.79 7.46
CA VAL A 163 10.45 -1.44 8.02
C VAL A 163 11.89 -1.28 8.51
N ASP A 164 12.41 -2.26 9.24
CA ASP A 164 13.78 -2.21 9.78
C ASP A 164 14.80 -2.19 8.63
N LYS A 165 14.60 -3.02 7.59
CA LYS A 165 15.47 -3.02 6.41
C LYS A 165 15.49 -1.68 5.68
N ILE A 166 14.32 -1.07 5.47
CA ILE A 166 14.22 0.22 4.79
C ILE A 166 14.77 1.35 5.65
N ASN A 167 14.50 1.35 6.96
CA ASN A 167 15.08 2.33 7.89
C ASN A 167 16.60 2.27 7.95
N ASP A 168 17.18 1.07 7.84
CA ASP A 168 18.65 0.93 7.79
C ASP A 168 19.23 1.57 6.52
N LEU A 169 18.55 1.46 5.38
CA LEU A 169 18.95 2.15 4.15
C LEU A 169 18.86 3.66 4.30
N PHE A 170 17.81 4.18 4.92
CA PHE A 170 17.65 5.63 5.17
C PHE A 170 18.68 6.23 6.14
N LYS A 171 19.52 5.42 6.81
CA LYS A 171 20.69 5.93 7.54
C LYS A 171 21.80 6.43 6.60
N THR A 172 21.80 5.95 5.36
CA THR A 172 22.84 6.23 4.35
C THR A 172 22.31 7.07 3.18
N TYR A 173 21.04 6.90 2.84
CA TYR A 173 20.40 7.51 1.69
C TYR A 173 19.36 8.55 2.10
N ASP A 174 19.25 9.62 1.32
CA ASP A 174 18.29 10.70 1.53
C ASP A 174 16.87 10.35 1.03
N GLY A 175 16.77 9.40 0.08
CA GLY A 175 15.48 9.00 -0.50
C GLY A 175 15.52 7.68 -1.25
N MET A 176 14.34 7.06 -1.38
CA MET A 176 14.10 5.91 -2.24
C MET A 176 13.30 6.35 -3.45
N ILE A 177 13.68 5.89 -4.64
CA ILE A 177 12.98 6.18 -5.89
C ILE A 177 12.55 4.88 -6.56
N LEU A 178 11.28 4.78 -6.90
CA LEU A 178 10.68 3.63 -7.57
C LEU A 178 9.67 4.11 -8.62
N PRO A 179 9.30 3.27 -9.61
CA PRO A 179 8.14 3.56 -10.46
C PRO A 179 6.89 3.77 -9.60
N ALA A 180 6.08 4.76 -9.92
CA ALA A 180 4.87 5.09 -9.15
C ALA A 180 3.79 4.00 -9.27
N SER A 181 3.78 3.28 -10.38
CA SER A 181 2.88 2.14 -10.62
C SER A 181 3.46 1.23 -11.70
N GLY A 182 3.00 -0.03 -11.76
CA GLY A 182 3.36 -0.97 -12.82
C GLY A 182 2.68 -0.69 -14.17
N GLY A 183 1.87 0.35 -14.29
CA GLY A 183 1.13 0.65 -15.51
C GLY A 183 0.69 2.11 -15.62
N ILE A 184 -0.01 2.39 -16.70
CA ILE A 184 -0.67 3.69 -16.95
C ILE A 184 -2.14 3.63 -16.51
N ALA A 185 -2.80 4.79 -16.45
CA ALA A 185 -4.23 4.85 -16.17
C ALA A 185 -5.03 3.94 -17.13
N PRO A 186 -5.91 3.07 -16.61
CA PRO A 186 -6.71 2.18 -17.45
C PRO A 186 -7.74 2.98 -18.26
N LYS A 187 -8.15 2.42 -19.40
CA LYS A 187 -9.27 2.98 -20.19
C LYS A 187 -10.59 2.62 -19.53
N PHE A 188 -11.63 3.44 -19.72
CA PHE A 188 -12.99 3.15 -19.23
C PHE A 188 -13.61 1.87 -19.85
N SER A 189 -13.08 1.42 -20.99
CA SER A 189 -13.48 0.17 -21.65
C SER A 189 -12.80 -1.07 -21.07
N ASP A 190 -11.82 -0.92 -20.19
CA ASP A 190 -11.09 -2.04 -19.63
C ASP A 190 -11.93 -2.76 -18.57
N ASP A 191 -11.85 -4.07 -18.53
CA ASP A 191 -12.62 -4.92 -17.61
C ASP A 191 -12.25 -4.62 -16.16
N SER A 192 -13.26 -4.30 -15.34
CA SER A 192 -13.07 -3.91 -13.94
C SER A 192 -12.42 -5.02 -13.07
N GLU A 193 -12.60 -6.30 -13.43
CA GLU A 193 -11.94 -7.40 -12.72
C GLU A 193 -10.43 -7.42 -12.96
N LYS A 194 -10.00 -7.11 -14.18
CA LYS A 194 -8.56 -7.00 -14.51
C LYS A 194 -7.91 -5.73 -13.92
N LEU A 195 -8.71 -4.70 -13.65
CA LEU A 195 -8.23 -3.46 -13.02
C LEU A 195 -7.86 -3.68 -11.55
N SER A 196 -8.63 -4.47 -10.80
CA SER A 196 -8.33 -4.75 -9.38
C SER A 196 -6.98 -5.44 -9.22
N ASP A 197 -6.63 -6.34 -10.14
CA ASP A 197 -5.36 -7.07 -10.09
C ASP A 197 -4.16 -6.16 -10.38
N ARG A 198 -4.31 -5.18 -11.28
CA ARG A 198 -3.24 -4.23 -11.62
C ARG A 198 -2.94 -3.21 -10.52
N TYR A 199 -3.92 -2.80 -9.73
CA TYR A 199 -3.73 -1.86 -8.61
C TYR A 199 -3.16 -2.51 -7.34
N LEU A 200 -3.07 -3.83 -7.30
CA LEU A 200 -2.64 -4.59 -6.13
C LEU A 200 -1.22 -5.18 -6.25
N ILE A 201 -0.49 -4.86 -7.33
CA ILE A 201 0.82 -5.47 -7.65
C ILE A 201 2.00 -4.55 -7.30
N LEU A 202 1.80 -3.49 -6.53
CA LEU A 202 2.93 -2.67 -6.02
C LEU A 202 3.00 -2.70 -4.51
#